data_f16f3148032adc5306582b1bd8dac360
#
_entry.id   f16f3148032adc5306582b1bd8dac360
#
_cell.length_a   1.000
_cell.length_b   1.000
_cell.length_c   1.000
_cell.angle_alpha   90.00
_cell.angle_beta   90.00
_cell.angle_gamma   90.00
#
_symmetry.space_group_name_H-M   'P 1'
#
loop_
_entity.id
_entity.type
_entity.pdbx_description
1 polymer ?
#
loop_
_entity_poly.entity_id
_entity_poly.type
_entity_poly.pdbx_seq_one_letter_code
_entity_poly.pdbx_strand_id
1 'polypeptide(L)'
;MVKIEYRKQYVKRRPKTKSIEEVLESRLYQELEQYQESGISLWLNGKESTSFGIANYIREEADFMRDYYLNQNNEVCGVGFDQIRKK
;
A
#
# COMPACT_ATOMS: atom_id res chain seq x y z
N MET A 1 -9.31 9.15 -38.37
CA MET A 1 -8.15 8.83 -38.27
C MET A 1 -7.40 9.25 -37.11
N VAL A 2 -7.62 10.31 -36.62
CA VAL A 2 -6.87 10.74 -35.50
C VAL A 2 -7.38 10.23 -34.20
N LYS A 3 -8.43 9.53 -34.21
CA LYS A 3 -8.93 9.05 -32.99
C LYS A 3 -8.04 8.14 -32.28
N ILE A 4 -7.15 7.52 -32.95
CA ILE A 4 -6.27 6.60 -32.31
C ILE A 4 -5.43 7.25 -31.26
N GLU A 5 -5.07 8.47 -31.49
CA GLU A 5 -4.23 9.14 -30.53
C GLU A 5 -4.94 9.40 -29.24
N TYR A 6 -6.21 9.61 -29.32
CA TYR A 6 -6.94 9.82 -28.09
C TYR A 6 -6.88 8.63 -27.22
N ARG A 7 -7.00 7.49 -27.80
CA ARG A 7 -7.00 6.32 -27.00
C ARG A 7 -5.71 6.11 -26.33
N LYS A 8 -4.64 6.45 -26.98
CA LYS A 8 -3.37 6.31 -26.35
C LYS A 8 -3.25 7.16 -25.14
N GLN A 9 -3.80 8.33 -25.22
CA GLN A 9 -3.72 9.20 -24.07
C GLN A 9 -4.49 8.66 -22.91
N TYR A 10 -5.62 8.08 -23.16
CA TYR A 10 -6.35 7.49 -22.06
C TYR A 10 -5.58 6.38 -21.43
N VAL A 11 -4.97 5.59 -22.25
CA VAL A 11 -4.26 4.47 -21.71
C VAL A 11 -3.15 4.89 -20.80
N LYS A 12 -2.50 5.97 -21.12
CA LYS A 12 -1.42 6.42 -20.31
C LYS A 12 -1.87 7.01 -19.01
N ARG A 13 -3.07 7.45 -18.98
CA ARG A 13 -3.53 8.07 -17.77
C ARG A 13 -3.84 7.05 -16.75
N ARG A 14 -3.18 7.09 -15.63
CA ARG A 14 -3.46 6.13 -14.60
C ARG A 14 -4.49 6.67 -13.65
N PRO A 15 -5.42 5.86 -13.20
CA PRO A 15 -6.40 6.31 -12.23
C PRO A 15 -5.71 6.63 -10.93
N LYS A 16 -6.24 7.58 -10.22
CA LYS A 16 -5.67 7.94 -8.95
C LYS A 16 -5.92 6.92 -7.89
N THR A 17 -6.99 6.18 -8.02
CA THR A 17 -7.30 5.18 -7.02
C THR A 17 -7.32 3.82 -7.69
N LYS A 18 -7.04 2.81 -6.91
CA LYS A 18 -7.13 1.46 -7.40
C LYS A 18 -8.55 0.97 -7.28
N SER A 19 -8.92 0.04 -8.13
CA SER A 19 -10.21 -0.60 -7.96
C SER A 19 -10.11 -1.54 -6.76
N ILE A 20 -11.23 -1.88 -6.20
CA ILE A 20 -11.25 -2.78 -5.06
C ILE A 20 -10.63 -4.12 -5.43
N GLU A 21 -10.91 -4.59 -6.63
CA GLU A 21 -10.35 -5.86 -7.05
C GLU A 21 -8.85 -5.82 -7.14
N GLU A 22 -8.31 -4.71 -7.65
CA GLU A 22 -6.87 -4.59 -7.72
C GLU A 22 -6.24 -4.63 -6.35
N VAL A 23 -6.86 -3.98 -5.39
CA VAL A 23 -6.33 -3.98 -4.04
C VAL A 23 -6.34 -5.38 -3.46
N LEU A 24 -7.47 -6.06 -3.58
CA LEU A 24 -7.60 -7.38 -2.96
C LEU A 24 -6.68 -8.40 -3.58
N GLU A 25 -6.30 -8.21 -4.83
CA GLU A 25 -5.42 -9.15 -5.50
C GLU A 25 -3.96 -8.79 -5.35
N SER A 26 -3.64 -7.66 -4.74
CA SER A 26 -2.26 -7.23 -4.66
C SER A 26 -1.50 -8.08 -3.65
N ARG A 27 -0.21 -8.23 -3.90
CA ARG A 27 0.63 -8.95 -2.97
C ARG A 27 0.73 -8.23 -1.65
N LEU A 28 0.77 -6.91 -1.71
CA LEU A 28 0.88 -6.14 -0.49
C LEU A 28 -0.32 -6.38 0.41
N TYR A 29 -1.52 -6.37 -0.17
CA TYR A 29 -2.70 -6.61 0.63
C TYR A 29 -2.66 -7.98 1.29
N GLN A 30 -2.25 -8.99 0.54
CA GLN A 30 -2.21 -10.33 1.09
C GLN A 30 -1.18 -10.44 2.19
N GLU A 31 -0.05 -9.80 2.03
CA GLU A 31 0.97 -9.79 3.05
C GLU A 31 0.44 -9.12 4.31
N LEU A 32 -0.22 -7.98 4.15
CA LEU A 32 -0.72 -7.24 5.29
C LEU A 32 -1.83 -8.00 6.01
N GLU A 33 -2.63 -8.74 5.26
CA GLU A 33 -3.65 -9.57 5.88
C GLU A 33 -3.02 -10.63 6.78
N GLN A 34 -1.92 -11.20 6.35
CA GLN A 34 -1.25 -12.18 7.17
C GLN A 34 -0.74 -11.57 8.46
N TYR A 35 -0.23 -10.35 8.39
CA TYR A 35 0.21 -9.67 9.59
C TYR A 35 -0.97 -9.47 10.54
N GLN A 36 -2.08 -9.02 10.04
CA GLN A 36 -3.24 -8.78 10.90
C GLN A 36 -3.76 -10.07 11.50
N GLU A 37 -3.75 -11.14 10.73
CA GLU A 37 -4.18 -12.41 11.26
C GLU A 37 -3.28 -12.91 12.38
N SER A 38 -2.03 -12.49 12.35
CA SER A 38 -1.08 -12.87 13.37
C SER A 38 -1.07 -11.92 14.55
N GLY A 39 -1.97 -10.94 14.56
CA GLY A 39 -2.03 -10.02 15.68
C GLY A 39 -1.05 -8.86 15.56
N ILE A 40 -0.46 -8.66 14.41
CA ILE A 40 0.50 -7.58 14.22
C ILE A 40 -0.24 -6.34 13.77
N SER A 41 -0.02 -5.23 14.46
CA SER A 41 -0.71 -4.00 14.11
C SER A 41 -0.07 -3.36 12.87
N LEU A 42 -0.88 -2.62 12.14
CA LEU A 42 -0.43 -1.97 10.91
C LEU A 42 -0.58 -0.48 11.06
N TRP A 43 0.41 0.24 10.55
CA TRP A 43 0.45 1.70 10.70
C TRP A 43 0.76 2.34 9.36
N LEU A 44 0.12 3.46 9.11
CA LEU A 44 0.36 4.22 7.89
C LEU A 44 0.57 5.67 8.26
N ASN A 45 1.75 6.19 7.96
CA ASN A 45 2.11 7.56 8.27
C ASN A 45 1.85 7.91 9.72
N GLY A 46 2.17 6.97 10.61
CA GLY A 46 2.07 7.21 12.03
C GLY A 46 0.71 6.95 12.64
N LYS A 47 -0.23 6.47 11.85
CA LYS A 47 -1.57 6.18 12.37
C LYS A 47 -1.92 4.74 12.12
N GLU A 48 -2.57 4.15 13.09
CA GLU A 48 -2.99 2.75 12.93
C GLU A 48 -3.96 2.63 11.78
N SER A 49 -3.80 1.57 10.99
CA SER A 49 -4.59 1.41 9.80
C SER A 49 -4.93 -0.06 9.61
N THR A 50 -5.46 -0.38 8.45
CA THR A 50 -5.85 -1.76 8.14
C THR A 50 -5.13 -2.21 6.90
N SER A 51 -5.18 -3.52 6.65
CA SER A 51 -4.55 -4.06 5.46
C SER A 51 -5.13 -3.43 4.20
N PHE A 52 -6.44 -3.30 4.14
CA PHE A 52 -7.06 -2.71 2.97
C PHE A 52 -6.71 -1.23 2.87
N GLY A 53 -6.72 -0.51 3.98
CA GLY A 53 -6.43 0.91 3.95
C GLY A 53 -5.04 1.19 3.45
N ILE A 54 -4.07 0.43 3.91
CA ILE A 54 -2.69 0.64 3.50
C ILE A 54 -2.50 0.22 2.04
N ALA A 55 -3.01 -0.96 1.68
CA ALA A 55 -2.82 -1.43 0.31
C ALA A 55 -3.51 -0.52 -0.70
N ASN A 56 -4.63 0.07 -0.30
CA ASN A 56 -5.34 0.98 -1.17
C ASN A 56 -4.61 2.31 -1.31
N TYR A 57 -3.92 2.73 -0.27
CA TYR A 57 -3.24 4.02 -0.27
C TYR A 57 -1.91 3.97 -0.99
N ILE A 58 -1.17 2.89 -0.84
CA ILE A 58 0.18 2.79 -1.40
C ILE A 58 0.09 2.44 -2.87
N ARG A 59 0.60 3.32 -3.73
CA ARG A 59 0.65 3.04 -5.14
C ARG A 59 1.97 2.44 -5.55
N GLU A 60 3.04 2.94 -4.97
CA GLU A 60 4.37 2.43 -5.24
C GLU A 60 5.07 2.22 -3.94
N GLU A 61 5.47 1.00 -3.66
CA GLU A 61 6.10 0.72 -2.39
C GLU A 61 7.43 1.44 -2.25
N ALA A 62 8.07 1.77 -3.37
CA ALA A 62 9.33 2.48 -3.30
C ALA A 62 9.18 3.88 -2.72
N ASP A 63 7.97 4.41 -2.69
CA ASP A 63 7.73 5.73 -2.13
C ASP A 63 7.53 5.68 -0.62
N PHE A 64 7.65 4.53 -0.03
CA PHE A 64 7.39 4.37 1.41
C PHE A 64 8.55 3.67 2.08
N MET A 65 8.75 4.06 3.33
CA MET A 65 9.73 3.39 4.16
C MET A 65 8.97 2.43 5.05
N ARG A 66 9.44 1.19 5.14
CA ARG A 66 8.78 0.18 5.95
C ARG A 66 9.57 -0.04 7.22
N ASP A 67 8.90 0.06 8.36
CA ASP A 67 9.52 -0.14 9.65
C ASP A 67 8.84 -1.29 10.38
N TYR A 68 9.63 -2.03 11.13
CA TYR A 68 9.09 -3.09 11.94
C TYR A 68 9.24 -2.72 13.40
N TYR A 69 8.16 -2.84 14.16
CA TYR A 69 8.16 -2.52 15.57
C TYR A 69 8.28 -3.80 16.38
N LEU A 70 9.20 -3.81 17.32
CA LEU A 70 9.47 -5.01 18.10
C LEU A 70 8.97 -4.82 19.52
N ASN A 71 8.51 -5.93 20.12
CA ASN A 71 8.10 -5.88 21.50
C ASN A 71 9.32 -6.23 22.38
N GLN A 72 9.07 -6.45 23.66
CA GLN A 72 10.16 -6.70 24.59
C GLN A 72 10.90 -7.98 24.29
N ASN A 73 10.25 -8.91 23.63
CA ASN A 73 10.87 -10.19 23.31
C ASN A 73 11.52 -10.18 21.95
N ASN A 74 11.66 -8.99 21.35
CA ASN A 74 12.24 -8.85 20.00
C ASN A 74 11.42 -9.53 18.94
N GLU A 75 10.11 -9.61 19.17
CA GLU A 75 9.21 -10.15 18.17
C GLU A 75 8.48 -8.99 17.47
N VAL A 76 8.21 -9.15 16.20
CA VAL A 76 7.54 -8.11 15.47
C VAL A 76 6.11 -8.00 15.97
N CYS A 77 5.73 -6.83 16.45
CA CYS A 77 4.38 -6.60 16.93
C CYS A 77 3.67 -5.54 16.11
N GLY A 78 4.35 -4.89 15.19
CA GLY A 78 3.73 -3.91 14.33
C GLY A 78 4.57 -3.66 13.11
N VAL A 79 3.93 -3.21 12.04
CA VAL A 79 4.59 -2.84 10.80
C VAL A 79 4.07 -1.48 10.39
N GLY A 80 4.96 -0.56 10.09
CA GLY A 80 4.58 0.77 9.72
C GLY A 80 5.08 1.14 8.35
N PHE A 81 4.31 1.96 7.65
CA PHE A 81 4.68 2.48 6.34
C PHE A 81 4.63 3.99 6.41
N ASP A 82 5.76 4.62 6.13
CA ASP A 82 5.83 6.07 6.14
C ASP A 82 6.20 6.56 4.78
N GLN A 83 5.43 7.51 4.28
CA GLN A 83 5.68 8.04 2.97
C GLN A 83 6.95 8.89 2.97
N ILE A 84 7.80 8.64 2.00
CA ILE A 84 9.05 9.38 1.87
C ILE A 84 8.76 10.64 1.09
N ARG A 85 9.12 11.77 1.69
CA ARG A 85 8.89 13.02 1.01
C ARG A 85 9.99 13.30 0.06
N LYS A 86 9.63 13.72 -1.13
CA LYS A 86 10.62 14.12 -2.10
C LYS A 86 10.59 15.60 -2.28
N LYS A 87 11.73 16.14 -2.48
CA LYS A 87 11.80 17.58 -2.67
C LYS A 87 11.89 17.94 -4.10
#